data_af99cff153fff7435619aac51d502331
#
_entry.id   af99cff153fff7435619aac51d502331
#
_cell.length_a   1.000
_cell.length_b   1.000
_cell.length_c   1.000
_cell.angle_alpha   90.00
_cell.angle_beta   90.00
_cell.angle_gamma   90.00
#
_symmetry.space_group_name_H-M   'P 1'
#
loop_
_entity.id
_entity.type
_entity.pdbx_description
1 polymer ?
#
loop_
_entity_poly.entity_id
_entity_poly.type
_entity_poly.pdbx_seq_one_letter_code
_entity_poly.pdbx_strand_id
1 'polypeptide(L)'
;MSDTVKQFSVRVLKDAPLMEFLAERLKDYSRTQLKSLLSHRQLWLNGELMLTRHDHPLKAGDRVDIRSSKTMRRNQKLEHSQLKVVFEDEHIMVVYKNEGFLTVGTDREKLQTVYHVLNQYMKTFGQDKRIFVVHRLDRETSGLLVFAKSKEVQEALQSNWETLMKERSYTAIVKGQLPEQQGVIKAYLWEDKQLRMHASETDNGGQYAETKYSVMGTKGPYSMVQLWLKTGRKNQIRVHLQSVGCPIVGDKKYGGSASPIKRVCLHAGLLTFKHPMTGQMMHFEWPIPSSFNKLVRVK
;
A
#
# COMPACT_ATOMS: atom_id res chain seq x y z
N MET A 1 10.74 -24.65 -14.56
CA MET A 1 10.14 -25.88 -13.95
C MET A 1 9.65 -25.49 -12.55
N SER A 2 8.35 -25.49 -12.35
CA SER A 2 7.71 -25.10 -11.10
C SER A 2 7.83 -26.28 -10.12
N ASP A 3 8.84 -26.26 -9.25
CA ASP A 3 8.94 -27.19 -8.13
C ASP A 3 7.82 -26.88 -7.12
N THR A 4 6.72 -27.59 -7.32
CA THR A 4 5.60 -27.57 -6.37
C THR A 4 6.02 -28.35 -5.14
N VAL A 5 6.56 -27.67 -4.11
CA VAL A 5 6.83 -28.31 -2.81
C VAL A 5 5.52 -28.89 -2.29
N LYS A 6 5.45 -30.23 -2.21
CA LYS A 6 4.30 -30.92 -1.62
C LYS A 6 4.22 -30.54 -0.15
N GLN A 7 3.08 -30.03 0.28
CA GLN A 7 2.81 -29.77 1.69
C GLN A 7 2.61 -31.11 2.38
N PHE A 8 3.44 -31.40 3.39
CA PHE A 8 3.26 -32.59 4.22
C PHE A 8 3.82 -32.40 5.62
N SER A 9 3.41 -33.27 6.50
CA SER A 9 3.74 -33.27 7.92
C SER A 9 4.38 -34.62 8.26
N VAL A 10 5.50 -34.59 8.95
CA VAL A 10 6.26 -35.80 9.31
C VAL A 10 6.49 -35.85 10.82
N ARG A 11 6.14 -36.97 11.45
CA ARG A 11 6.37 -37.17 12.88
C ARG A 11 7.79 -37.68 13.14
N VAL A 12 8.43 -37.11 14.13
CA VAL A 12 9.76 -37.52 14.60
C VAL A 12 9.61 -38.75 15.48
N LEU A 13 10.24 -39.88 15.12
CA LEU A 13 10.14 -41.15 15.85
C LEU A 13 11.26 -41.35 16.86
N LYS A 14 12.41 -40.71 16.65
CA LYS A 14 13.59 -40.75 17.55
C LYS A 14 14.26 -39.38 17.53
N ASP A 15 14.94 -39.03 18.59
CA ASP A 15 15.70 -37.78 18.66
C ASP A 15 16.73 -37.72 17.56
N ALA A 16 16.80 -36.57 16.82
CA ALA A 16 17.74 -36.36 15.72
C ALA A 16 17.91 -34.87 15.44
N PRO A 17 19.05 -34.44 14.89
CA PRO A 17 19.19 -33.12 14.30
C PRO A 17 18.27 -32.94 13.08
N LEU A 18 17.72 -31.76 12.89
CA LEU A 18 16.74 -31.46 11.82
C LEU A 18 17.19 -31.90 10.42
N MET A 19 18.43 -31.59 10.02
CA MET A 19 18.90 -31.92 8.67
C MET A 19 19.11 -33.40 8.45
N GLU A 20 19.49 -34.14 9.46
CA GLU A 20 19.61 -35.62 9.42
C GLU A 20 18.23 -36.23 9.28
N PHE A 21 17.28 -35.80 10.11
CA PHE A 21 15.89 -36.23 10.03
C PHE A 21 15.27 -35.97 8.67
N LEU A 22 15.46 -34.74 8.10
CA LEU A 22 14.94 -34.40 6.79
C LEU A 22 15.57 -35.24 5.69
N ALA A 23 16.89 -35.49 5.74
CA ALA A 23 17.58 -36.29 4.72
C ALA A 23 17.13 -37.78 4.78
N GLU A 24 16.82 -38.30 5.93
CA GLU A 24 16.30 -39.67 6.10
C GLU A 24 14.86 -39.82 5.58
N ARG A 25 14.03 -38.79 5.78
CA ARG A 25 12.60 -38.84 5.45
C ARG A 25 12.26 -38.36 4.05
N LEU A 26 13.06 -37.46 3.49
CA LEU A 26 12.86 -36.81 2.19
C LEU A 26 13.92 -37.26 1.19
N LYS A 27 13.96 -38.56 0.92
CA LYS A 27 14.97 -39.17 0.01
C LYS A 27 14.98 -38.63 -1.39
N ASP A 28 13.84 -38.09 -1.85
CA ASP A 28 13.70 -37.46 -3.18
C ASP A 28 14.27 -36.02 -3.24
N TYR A 29 14.69 -35.47 -2.09
CA TYR A 29 15.23 -34.11 -2.01
C TYR A 29 16.74 -34.14 -1.88
N SER A 30 17.43 -33.41 -2.74
CA SER A 30 18.86 -33.17 -2.61
C SER A 30 19.19 -32.35 -1.35
N ARG A 31 20.42 -32.44 -0.84
CA ARG A 31 20.87 -31.61 0.30
C ARG A 31 20.69 -30.10 0.04
N THR A 32 20.86 -29.65 -1.20
CA THR A 32 20.63 -28.26 -1.60
C THR A 32 19.16 -27.89 -1.50
N GLN A 33 18.25 -28.76 -1.91
CA GLN A 33 16.81 -28.55 -1.77
C GLN A 33 16.36 -28.51 -0.32
N LEU A 34 16.91 -29.39 0.53
CA LEU A 34 16.62 -29.38 1.98
C LEU A 34 17.09 -28.07 2.65
N LYS A 35 18.29 -27.57 2.30
CA LYS A 35 18.77 -26.25 2.76
C LYS A 35 17.89 -25.13 2.25
N SER A 36 17.35 -25.26 1.03
CA SER A 36 16.42 -24.30 0.45
C SER A 36 15.11 -24.22 1.23
N LEU A 37 14.57 -25.35 1.75
CA LEU A 37 13.39 -25.34 2.63
C LEU A 37 13.62 -24.51 3.90
N LEU A 38 14.83 -24.59 4.50
CA LEU A 38 15.22 -23.78 5.65
C LEU A 38 15.35 -22.29 5.29
N SER A 39 16.10 -21.97 4.23
CA SER A 39 16.34 -20.59 3.82
C SER A 39 15.04 -19.88 3.40
N HIS A 40 14.09 -20.64 2.84
CA HIS A 40 12.76 -20.13 2.49
C HIS A 40 11.74 -20.27 3.64
N ARG A 41 12.19 -20.62 4.85
CA ARG A 41 11.37 -20.69 6.07
C ARG A 41 10.14 -21.59 5.94
N GLN A 42 10.27 -22.69 5.21
CA GLN A 42 9.17 -23.61 4.91
C GLN A 42 9.02 -24.72 5.94
N LEU A 43 9.90 -24.80 6.94
CA LEU A 43 9.91 -25.84 7.98
C LEU A 43 9.36 -25.29 9.30
N TRP A 44 8.41 -26.02 9.88
CA TRP A 44 7.77 -25.68 11.15
C TRP A 44 7.75 -26.85 12.10
N LEU A 45 7.96 -26.58 13.38
CA LEU A 45 7.89 -27.55 14.45
C LEU A 45 6.56 -27.43 15.20
N ASN A 46 5.81 -28.51 15.30
CA ASN A 46 4.54 -28.61 16.03
C ASN A 46 3.49 -27.56 15.59
N GLY A 47 3.64 -27.03 14.38
CA GLY A 47 2.74 -26.02 13.82
C GLY A 47 2.99 -24.58 14.26
N GLU A 48 3.82 -24.35 15.26
CA GLU A 48 4.01 -23.04 15.91
C GLU A 48 5.42 -22.47 15.69
N LEU A 49 6.47 -23.26 15.88
CA LEU A 49 7.85 -22.79 15.79
C LEU A 49 8.41 -22.93 14.37
N MET A 50 8.76 -21.83 13.74
CA MET A 50 9.46 -21.83 12.45
C MET A 50 10.95 -22.20 12.65
N LEU A 51 11.38 -23.24 11.96
CA LEU A 51 12.76 -23.74 12.03
C LEU A 51 13.67 -22.93 11.08
N THR A 52 14.75 -22.38 11.64
CA THR A 52 15.74 -21.57 10.90
C THR A 52 17.16 -22.10 10.99
N ARG A 53 17.41 -23.00 11.94
CA ARG A 53 18.73 -23.60 12.19
C ARG A 53 18.79 -25.02 11.64
N HIS A 54 19.82 -25.34 10.87
CA HIS A 54 20.02 -26.65 10.27
C HIS A 54 20.29 -27.76 11.30
N ASP A 55 20.85 -27.42 12.44
CA ASP A 55 21.21 -28.29 13.56
C ASP A 55 20.17 -28.30 14.69
N HIS A 56 18.95 -27.79 14.44
CA HIS A 56 17.89 -27.74 15.45
C HIS A 56 17.61 -29.16 15.99
N PRO A 57 17.71 -29.40 17.32
CA PRO A 57 17.44 -30.70 17.90
C PRO A 57 15.93 -30.99 17.90
N LEU A 58 15.55 -32.08 17.27
CA LEU A 58 14.18 -32.63 17.30
C LEU A 58 14.08 -33.75 18.32
N LYS A 59 12.94 -33.84 19.00
CA LYS A 59 12.63 -34.90 19.96
C LYS A 59 11.61 -35.88 19.40
N ALA A 60 11.67 -37.13 19.87
CA ALA A 60 10.64 -38.11 19.57
C ALA A 60 9.27 -37.58 19.98
N GLY A 61 8.29 -37.68 19.09
CA GLY A 61 6.95 -37.10 19.25
C GLY A 61 6.74 -35.76 18.55
N ASP A 62 7.79 -35.02 18.23
CA ASP A 62 7.70 -33.80 17.48
C ASP A 62 7.09 -34.01 16.07
N ARG A 63 6.50 -32.97 15.53
CA ARG A 63 5.97 -32.95 14.18
C ARG A 63 6.66 -31.82 13.35
N VAL A 64 7.32 -32.21 12.26
CA VAL A 64 7.89 -31.27 11.32
C VAL A 64 6.94 -31.09 10.15
N ASP A 65 6.42 -29.88 9.98
CA ASP A 65 5.53 -29.49 8.90
C ASP A 65 6.34 -28.79 7.80
N ILE A 66 6.16 -29.24 6.54
CA ILE A 66 6.67 -28.54 5.39
C ILE A 66 5.52 -27.79 4.74
N ARG A 67 5.63 -26.47 4.69
CA ARG A 67 4.60 -25.59 4.15
C ARG A 67 5.06 -24.98 2.84
N SER A 68 4.21 -25.01 1.82
CA SER A 68 4.50 -24.30 0.58
C SER A 68 4.54 -22.79 0.83
N SER A 69 5.32 -22.06 0.03
CA SER A 69 5.34 -20.59 0.11
C SER A 69 3.95 -19.96 -0.07
N LYS A 70 3.05 -20.64 -0.82
CA LYS A 70 1.64 -20.23 -0.97
C LYS A 70 0.84 -20.38 0.34
N THR A 71 1.11 -21.44 1.12
CA THR A 71 0.43 -21.68 2.42
C THR A 71 0.93 -20.73 3.50
N MET A 72 2.24 -20.37 3.48
CA MET A 72 2.80 -19.36 4.37
C MET A 72 2.17 -17.99 4.14
N ARG A 73 1.95 -17.60 2.87
CA ARG A 73 1.27 -16.34 2.52
C ARG A 73 -0.15 -16.24 3.08
N ARG A 74 -0.83 -17.37 3.24
CA ARG A 74 -2.21 -17.41 3.77
C ARG A 74 -2.29 -17.18 5.29
N ASN A 75 -1.25 -17.49 6.04
CA ASN A 75 -1.27 -17.47 7.51
C ASN A 75 -0.47 -16.30 8.13
N GLN A 76 0.44 -15.65 7.38
CA GLN A 76 1.13 -14.44 7.84
C GLN A 76 0.33 -13.23 7.38
N LYS A 77 -0.40 -12.60 8.29
CA LYS A 77 -1.02 -11.30 8.07
C LYS A 77 -0.07 -10.22 8.58
N LEU A 78 0.06 -9.16 7.79
CA LEU A 78 0.71 -7.94 8.27
C LEU A 78 -0.15 -7.33 9.37
N GLU A 79 0.33 -7.32 10.60
CA GLU A 79 -0.29 -6.63 11.72
C GLU A 79 0.42 -5.29 11.94
N HIS A 80 -0.26 -4.21 11.59
CA HIS A 80 0.24 -2.86 11.79
C HIS A 80 -0.92 -1.88 12.01
N SER A 81 -0.84 -1.06 13.06
CA SER A 81 -1.95 -0.17 13.46
C SER A 81 -2.36 0.86 12.39
N GLN A 82 -1.43 1.26 11.51
CA GLN A 82 -1.65 2.30 10.51
C GLN A 82 -1.69 1.77 9.06
N LEU A 83 -1.61 0.45 8.86
CA LEU A 83 -1.50 -0.17 7.54
C LEU A 83 -2.27 -1.48 7.50
N LYS A 84 -3.07 -1.70 6.45
CA LYS A 84 -3.77 -2.96 6.21
C LYS A 84 -3.49 -3.45 4.80
N VAL A 85 -3.19 -4.72 4.62
CA VAL A 85 -3.15 -5.36 3.30
C VAL A 85 -4.58 -5.63 2.87
N VAL A 86 -4.98 -5.05 1.74
CA VAL A 86 -6.31 -5.20 1.12
C VAL A 86 -6.30 -6.35 0.13
N PHE A 87 -5.23 -6.45 -0.65
CA PHE A 87 -5.02 -7.51 -1.62
C PHE A 87 -3.53 -7.79 -1.80
N GLU A 88 -3.20 -9.04 -2.02
CA GLU A 88 -1.84 -9.48 -2.33
C GLU A 88 -1.86 -10.69 -3.25
N ASP A 89 -1.09 -10.63 -4.33
CA ASP A 89 -0.78 -11.77 -5.17
C ASP A 89 0.74 -11.93 -5.41
N GLU A 90 1.14 -12.60 -6.47
CA GLU A 90 2.54 -12.80 -6.83
C GLU A 90 3.22 -11.51 -7.30
N HIS A 91 2.47 -10.57 -7.89
CA HIS A 91 2.97 -9.42 -8.64
C HIS A 91 2.75 -8.10 -7.93
N ILE A 92 1.64 -7.93 -7.26
CA ILE A 92 1.23 -6.66 -6.64
C ILE A 92 0.78 -6.84 -5.19
N MET A 93 0.79 -5.74 -4.47
CA MET A 93 0.19 -5.61 -3.15
C MET A 93 -0.61 -4.30 -3.08
N VAL A 94 -1.90 -4.38 -2.75
CA VAL A 94 -2.74 -3.22 -2.48
C VAL A 94 -2.92 -3.09 -0.98
N VAL A 95 -2.67 -1.88 -0.47
CA VAL A 95 -2.76 -1.59 0.96
C VAL A 95 -3.61 -0.37 1.23
N TYR A 96 -4.23 -0.35 2.39
CA TYR A 96 -4.82 0.84 2.98
C TYR A 96 -3.84 1.45 3.98
N LYS A 97 -3.59 2.75 3.84
CA LYS A 97 -2.74 3.57 4.70
C LYS A 97 -3.58 4.56 5.51
N ASN A 98 -3.39 4.61 6.82
CA ASN A 98 -3.94 5.68 7.66
C ASN A 98 -3.24 7.03 7.38
N GLU A 99 -3.89 8.12 7.78
CA GLU A 99 -3.26 9.44 7.84
C GLU A 99 -2.12 9.48 8.87
N GLY A 100 -1.22 10.44 8.71
CA GLY A 100 -0.05 10.60 9.59
C GLY A 100 1.13 9.69 9.24
N PHE A 101 0.93 8.68 8.41
CA PHE A 101 1.94 7.69 8.03
C PHE A 101 2.54 8.01 6.65
N LEU A 102 3.87 8.06 6.55
CA LEU A 102 4.58 8.32 5.29
C LEU A 102 4.49 7.12 4.35
N THR A 103 4.32 7.36 3.05
CA THR A 103 4.43 6.30 2.03
C THR A 103 5.88 5.88 1.84
N VAL A 104 6.78 6.84 1.68
CA VAL A 104 8.21 6.64 1.43
C VAL A 104 9.00 7.54 2.37
N GLY A 105 10.19 7.12 2.76
CA GLY A 105 11.07 7.86 3.65
C GLY A 105 11.50 9.21 3.10
N THR A 106 11.84 10.08 4.03
CA THR A 106 12.55 11.34 3.81
C THR A 106 13.94 11.23 4.44
N ASP A 107 14.80 12.22 4.24
CA ASP A 107 16.14 12.25 4.89
C ASP A 107 16.06 12.19 6.42
N ARG A 108 14.96 12.71 6.98
CA ARG A 108 14.73 12.78 8.44
C ARG A 108 14.02 11.56 9.02
N GLU A 109 13.26 10.84 8.22
CA GLU A 109 12.44 9.70 8.67
C GLU A 109 12.43 8.60 7.63
N LYS A 110 13.18 7.51 7.88
CA LYS A 110 13.33 6.39 6.94
C LYS A 110 12.59 5.12 7.38
N LEU A 111 12.42 4.93 8.68
CA LEU A 111 11.93 3.67 9.25
C LEU A 111 10.41 3.61 9.43
N GLN A 112 9.78 4.73 9.80
CA GLN A 112 8.33 4.79 9.99
C GLN A 112 7.61 5.13 8.68
N THR A 113 7.64 4.20 7.71
CA THR A 113 7.04 4.38 6.38
C THR A 113 6.36 3.11 5.91
N VAL A 114 5.33 3.26 5.06
CA VAL A 114 4.68 2.11 4.41
C VAL A 114 5.72 1.25 3.70
N TYR A 115 6.63 1.88 2.95
CA TYR A 115 7.69 1.20 2.22
C TYR A 115 8.58 0.34 3.14
N HIS A 116 9.01 0.89 4.27
CA HIS A 116 9.85 0.15 5.22
C HIS A 116 9.09 -1.04 5.83
N VAL A 117 7.87 -0.81 6.33
CA VAL A 117 7.05 -1.84 6.96
C VAL A 117 6.74 -2.98 5.97
N LEU A 118 6.37 -2.65 4.73
CA LEU A 118 6.10 -3.66 3.72
C LEU A 118 7.36 -4.43 3.31
N ASN A 119 8.54 -3.79 3.27
CA ASN A 119 9.79 -4.50 3.02
C ASN A 119 10.15 -5.45 4.16
N GLN A 120 9.95 -5.07 5.42
CA GLN A 120 10.14 -5.99 6.54
C GLN A 120 9.17 -7.18 6.45
N TYR A 121 7.92 -6.92 6.12
CA TYR A 121 6.94 -7.98 5.86
C TYR A 121 7.38 -8.91 4.72
N MET A 122 7.85 -8.36 3.58
CA MET A 122 8.31 -9.16 2.45
C MET A 122 9.52 -10.02 2.80
N LYS A 123 10.45 -9.52 3.61
CA LYS A 123 11.62 -10.29 4.07
C LYS A 123 11.27 -11.52 4.90
N THR A 124 10.06 -11.58 5.48
CA THR A 124 9.60 -12.79 6.15
C THR A 124 9.38 -13.96 5.19
N PHE A 125 9.24 -13.68 3.87
CA PHE A 125 9.09 -14.69 2.80
C PHE A 125 10.39 -14.98 2.04
N GLY A 126 11.49 -14.27 2.33
CA GLY A 126 12.81 -14.44 1.74
C GLY A 126 13.62 -13.16 1.79
N GLN A 127 14.94 -13.24 2.00
CA GLN A 127 15.80 -12.05 2.17
C GLN A 127 15.88 -11.19 0.90
N ASP A 128 15.68 -11.77 -0.27
CA ASP A 128 15.62 -11.14 -1.58
C ASP A 128 14.28 -10.48 -1.89
N LYS A 129 13.22 -10.82 -1.15
CA LYS A 129 11.87 -10.30 -1.37
C LYS A 129 11.74 -8.86 -0.88
N ARG A 130 11.21 -8.00 -1.74
CA ARG A 130 11.01 -6.57 -1.47
C ARG A 130 9.84 -6.00 -2.26
N ILE A 131 9.41 -4.82 -1.82
CA ILE A 131 8.36 -4.03 -2.45
C ILE A 131 9.00 -2.91 -3.30
N PHE A 132 8.32 -2.54 -4.36
CA PHE A 132 8.68 -1.42 -5.24
C PHE A 132 7.55 -0.40 -5.25
N VAL A 133 7.91 0.88 -5.10
CA VAL A 133 6.94 1.98 -5.05
C VAL A 133 6.45 2.30 -6.45
N VAL A 134 5.15 2.23 -6.67
CA VAL A 134 4.51 2.60 -7.95
C VAL A 134 4.04 4.05 -7.91
N HIS A 135 3.31 4.42 -6.86
CA HIS A 135 2.85 5.78 -6.59
C HIS A 135 2.84 6.06 -5.09
N ARG A 136 2.46 7.27 -4.71
CA ARG A 136 2.49 7.69 -3.31
C ARG A 136 1.27 8.51 -2.92
N LEU A 137 0.93 8.46 -1.63
CA LEU A 137 0.05 9.40 -0.94
C LEU A 137 0.88 10.27 0.00
N ASP A 138 0.41 11.48 0.24
CA ASP A 138 1.00 12.36 1.25
C ASP A 138 0.86 11.76 2.66
N ARG A 139 1.67 12.23 3.61
CA ARG A 139 1.63 11.80 5.02
C ARG A 139 0.20 11.91 5.57
N GLU A 140 -0.44 13.04 5.36
CA GLU A 140 -1.75 13.38 5.93
C GLU A 140 -2.93 12.74 5.19
N THR A 141 -2.70 12.17 3.99
CA THR A 141 -3.73 11.51 3.18
C THR A 141 -3.87 10.05 3.59
N SER A 142 -5.08 9.61 3.91
CA SER A 142 -5.39 8.19 4.08
C SER A 142 -5.89 7.56 2.77
N GLY A 143 -5.87 6.24 2.67
CA GLY A 143 -6.49 5.54 1.54
C GLY A 143 -5.63 4.47 0.89
N LEU A 144 -6.03 4.08 -0.32
CA LEU A 144 -5.50 2.95 -1.06
C LEU A 144 -4.22 3.29 -1.82
N LEU A 145 -3.28 2.34 -1.78
CA LEU A 145 -2.00 2.36 -2.50
C LEU A 145 -1.74 0.99 -3.13
N VAL A 146 -1.18 0.97 -4.34
CA VAL A 146 -0.63 -0.24 -4.96
C VAL A 146 0.89 -0.19 -4.97
N PHE A 147 1.50 -1.32 -4.64
CA PHE A 147 2.94 -1.58 -4.72
C PHE A 147 3.19 -2.75 -5.66
N ALA A 148 4.32 -2.74 -6.34
CA ALA A 148 4.81 -3.87 -7.12
C ALA A 148 5.70 -4.77 -6.25
N LYS A 149 5.76 -6.07 -6.58
CA LYS A 149 6.61 -7.05 -5.88
C LYS A 149 7.85 -7.44 -6.69
N SER A 150 8.02 -6.86 -7.87
CA SER A 150 9.25 -6.91 -8.68
C SER A 150 9.47 -5.60 -9.40
N LYS A 151 10.70 -5.39 -9.88
CA LYS A 151 11.05 -4.20 -10.64
C LYS A 151 10.35 -4.17 -12.00
N GLU A 152 10.24 -5.31 -12.66
CA GLU A 152 9.50 -5.49 -13.91
C GLU A 152 8.03 -5.03 -13.78
N VAL A 153 7.34 -5.47 -12.72
CA VAL A 153 5.94 -5.06 -12.44
C VAL A 153 5.86 -3.57 -12.11
N GLN A 154 6.84 -3.01 -11.40
CA GLN A 154 6.92 -1.57 -11.15
C GLN A 154 6.99 -0.78 -12.46
N GLU A 155 7.93 -1.15 -13.34
CA GLU A 155 8.15 -0.51 -14.63
C GLU A 155 6.91 -0.63 -15.52
N ALA A 156 6.28 -1.82 -15.58
CA ALA A 156 5.06 -2.04 -16.32
C ALA A 156 3.92 -1.12 -15.85
N LEU A 157 3.74 -0.95 -14.53
CA LEU A 157 2.73 -0.06 -13.96
C LEU A 157 3.05 1.42 -14.21
N GLN A 158 4.31 1.84 -14.06
CA GLN A 158 4.70 3.25 -14.19
C GLN A 158 4.73 3.71 -15.65
N SER A 159 5.29 2.90 -16.56
CA SER A 159 5.38 3.24 -17.99
C SER A 159 4.01 3.27 -18.67
N ASN A 160 3.07 2.45 -18.20
CA ASN A 160 1.73 2.36 -18.76
C ASN A 160 0.66 2.93 -17.80
N TRP A 161 1.05 3.85 -16.93
CA TRP A 161 0.18 4.33 -15.86
C TRP A 161 -1.17 4.84 -16.37
N GLU A 162 -1.17 5.69 -17.39
CA GLU A 162 -2.41 6.26 -17.96
C GLU A 162 -3.30 5.22 -18.64
N THR A 163 -2.68 4.19 -19.23
CA THR A 163 -3.40 3.10 -19.91
C THR A 163 -3.96 2.08 -18.91
N LEU A 164 -3.19 1.72 -17.91
CA LEU A 164 -3.57 0.71 -16.91
C LEU A 164 -4.47 1.29 -15.83
N MET A 165 -4.18 2.49 -15.33
CA MET A 165 -4.98 3.15 -14.30
C MET A 165 -6.27 3.69 -14.90
N LYS A 166 -7.40 3.13 -14.46
CA LYS A 166 -8.73 3.49 -14.98
C LYS A 166 -9.41 4.55 -14.12
N GLU A 167 -9.27 4.42 -12.81
CA GLU A 167 -9.88 5.38 -11.90
C GLU A 167 -9.10 5.48 -10.58
N ARG A 168 -8.89 6.71 -10.15
CA ARG A 168 -8.42 7.05 -8.81
C ARG A 168 -9.30 8.17 -8.30
N SER A 169 -10.10 7.88 -7.30
CA SER A 169 -10.91 8.91 -6.71
C SER A 169 -10.59 9.16 -5.24
N TYR A 170 -10.78 10.41 -4.86
CA TYR A 170 -10.51 10.92 -3.53
C TYR A 170 -11.78 11.60 -3.00
N THR A 171 -11.97 11.54 -1.70
CA THR A 171 -12.96 12.35 -1.00
C THR A 171 -12.25 13.37 -0.13
N ALA A 172 -12.67 14.63 -0.21
CA ALA A 172 -12.19 15.69 0.65
C ALA A 172 -13.35 16.42 1.35
N ILE A 173 -13.08 16.96 2.55
CA ILE A 173 -13.90 17.99 3.14
C ILE A 173 -13.14 19.31 2.98
N VAL A 174 -13.77 20.28 2.36
CA VAL A 174 -13.22 21.63 2.16
C VAL A 174 -13.97 22.67 2.98
N LYS A 175 -13.31 23.79 3.27
CA LYS A 175 -13.94 24.97 3.84
C LYS A 175 -14.38 25.87 2.68
N GLY A 176 -15.66 26.23 2.66
CA GLY A 176 -16.27 27.03 1.61
C GLY A 176 -17.12 26.20 0.66
N GLN A 177 -17.63 26.88 -0.36
CA GLN A 177 -18.43 26.29 -1.43
C GLN A 177 -17.67 26.46 -2.75
N LEU A 178 -17.55 25.37 -3.49
CA LEU A 178 -16.98 25.42 -4.83
C LEU A 178 -17.90 26.20 -5.77
N PRO A 179 -17.35 26.87 -6.80
CA PRO A 179 -18.13 27.71 -7.72
C PRO A 179 -19.30 26.97 -8.37
N GLU A 180 -19.07 25.70 -8.71
CA GLU A 180 -20.04 24.86 -9.41
C GLU A 180 -20.20 23.52 -8.69
N GLN A 181 -21.35 22.85 -8.90
CA GLN A 181 -21.57 21.49 -8.36
C GLN A 181 -20.61 20.46 -8.94
N GLN A 182 -20.14 20.68 -10.15
CA GLN A 182 -19.12 19.87 -10.82
C GLN A 182 -18.22 20.77 -11.65
N GLY A 183 -16.95 20.41 -11.73
CA GLY A 183 -16.00 21.19 -12.50
C GLY A 183 -14.64 20.53 -12.67
N VAL A 184 -13.75 21.24 -13.32
CA VAL A 184 -12.37 20.84 -13.55
C VAL A 184 -11.45 21.98 -13.15
N ILE A 185 -10.51 21.70 -12.25
CA ILE A 185 -9.45 22.64 -11.85
C ILE A 185 -8.23 22.29 -12.68
N LYS A 186 -7.73 23.27 -13.44
CA LYS A 186 -6.52 23.19 -14.27
C LYS A 186 -5.53 24.24 -13.81
N ALA A 187 -4.28 23.86 -13.63
CA ALA A 187 -3.22 24.79 -13.24
C ALA A 187 -1.84 24.24 -13.61
N TYR A 188 -0.86 25.14 -13.65
CA TYR A 188 0.56 24.79 -13.69
C TYR A 188 1.10 24.82 -12.26
N LEU A 189 1.61 23.66 -11.78
CA LEU A 189 2.10 23.51 -10.41
C LEU A 189 3.62 23.58 -10.36
N TRP A 190 4.13 24.40 -9.47
CA TRP A 190 5.56 24.58 -9.25
C TRP A 190 5.90 24.57 -7.76
N GLU A 191 7.13 24.21 -7.42
CA GLU A 191 7.62 24.09 -6.05
C GLU A 191 8.57 25.24 -5.73
N ASP A 192 8.35 25.92 -4.59
CA ASP A 192 9.26 26.95 -4.09
C ASP A 192 10.44 26.37 -3.33
N LYS A 193 11.41 27.23 -2.94
CA LYS A 193 12.59 26.84 -2.17
C LYS A 193 12.25 26.26 -0.78
N GLN A 194 11.06 26.52 -0.26
CA GLN A 194 10.54 25.98 1.00
C GLN A 194 9.79 24.66 0.81
N LEU A 195 9.89 24.04 -0.36
CA LEU A 195 9.22 22.80 -0.73
C LEU A 195 7.69 22.88 -0.65
N ARG A 196 7.14 24.07 -0.88
CA ARG A 196 5.70 24.31 -0.99
C ARG A 196 5.30 24.37 -2.45
N MET A 197 4.20 23.71 -2.80
CA MET A 197 3.62 23.76 -4.13
C MET A 197 2.71 24.98 -4.28
N HIS A 198 2.74 25.58 -5.44
CA HIS A 198 1.90 26.70 -5.85
C HIS A 198 1.18 26.37 -7.16
N ALA A 199 0.05 27.03 -7.42
CA ALA A 199 -0.70 26.92 -8.67
C ALA A 199 -0.67 28.25 -9.43
N SER A 200 -0.54 28.17 -10.76
CA SER A 200 -0.69 29.28 -11.69
C SER A 200 -1.69 28.91 -12.77
N GLU A 201 -2.58 29.81 -13.15
CA GLU A 201 -3.50 29.61 -14.28
C GLU A 201 -2.78 29.66 -15.63
N THR A 202 -1.68 30.42 -15.70
CA THR A 202 -0.85 30.53 -16.89
C THR A 202 0.41 29.69 -16.78
N ASP A 203 0.94 29.23 -17.90
CA ASP A 203 2.20 28.51 -17.98
C ASP A 203 3.36 29.39 -17.47
N ASN A 204 3.95 29.00 -16.39
CA ASN A 204 5.07 29.67 -15.73
C ASN A 204 6.30 28.74 -15.61
N GLY A 205 6.36 27.70 -16.46
CA GLY A 205 7.37 26.63 -16.37
C GLY A 205 7.03 25.54 -15.35
N GLY A 206 5.86 25.61 -14.71
CA GLY A 206 5.34 24.60 -13.81
C GLY A 206 4.82 23.36 -14.56
N GLN A 207 4.50 22.31 -13.80
CA GLN A 207 3.94 21.10 -14.36
C GLN A 207 2.41 21.21 -14.49
N TYR A 208 1.87 21.01 -15.68
CA TYR A 208 0.43 20.96 -15.90
C TYR A 208 -0.24 19.91 -15.01
N ALA A 209 -1.34 20.30 -14.39
CA ALA A 209 -2.14 19.48 -13.50
C ALA A 209 -3.64 19.68 -13.77
N GLU A 210 -4.41 18.58 -13.69
CA GLU A 210 -5.85 18.59 -13.90
C GLU A 210 -6.55 17.70 -12.89
N THR A 211 -7.55 18.27 -12.19
CA THR A 211 -8.39 17.59 -11.19
C THR A 211 -9.85 17.86 -11.48
N LYS A 212 -10.63 16.81 -11.77
CA LYS A 212 -12.09 16.89 -11.86
C LYS A 212 -12.68 16.80 -10.46
N TYR A 213 -13.78 17.49 -10.19
CA TYR A 213 -14.50 17.41 -8.92
C TYR A 213 -16.02 17.36 -9.08
N SER A 214 -16.68 16.83 -8.05
CA SER A 214 -18.14 16.91 -7.87
C SER A 214 -18.44 17.12 -6.39
N VAL A 215 -19.31 18.06 -6.07
CA VAL A 215 -19.78 18.32 -4.71
C VAL A 215 -20.80 17.26 -4.34
N MET A 216 -20.52 16.49 -3.29
CA MET A 216 -21.39 15.42 -2.79
C MET A 216 -22.44 15.94 -1.80
N GLY A 217 -22.14 17.02 -1.11
CA GLY A 217 -23.03 17.65 -0.13
C GLY A 217 -22.35 18.80 0.59
N THR A 218 -23.17 19.64 1.23
CA THR A 218 -22.73 20.80 2.01
C THR A 218 -23.39 20.83 3.37
N LYS A 219 -22.69 21.34 4.38
CA LYS A 219 -23.26 21.59 5.71
C LYS A 219 -22.51 22.72 6.40
N GLY A 220 -23.19 23.83 6.63
CA GLY A 220 -22.58 25.03 7.21
C GLY A 220 -21.40 25.52 6.35
N PRO A 221 -20.21 25.73 6.94
CA PRO A 221 -19.05 26.21 6.21
C PRO A 221 -18.30 25.11 5.42
N TYR A 222 -18.79 23.88 5.39
CA TYR A 222 -18.08 22.72 4.82
C TYR A 222 -18.79 22.12 3.63
N SER A 223 -18.01 21.69 2.64
CA SER A 223 -18.47 20.88 1.51
C SER A 223 -17.69 19.57 1.44
N MET A 224 -18.39 18.45 1.19
CA MET A 224 -17.78 17.17 0.85
C MET A 224 -17.66 17.07 -0.67
N VAL A 225 -16.48 16.76 -1.15
CA VAL A 225 -16.13 16.79 -2.57
C VAL A 225 -15.50 15.47 -2.98
N GLN A 226 -16.03 14.88 -4.04
CA GLN A 226 -15.40 13.78 -4.75
C GLN A 226 -14.45 14.36 -5.80
N LEU A 227 -13.25 13.79 -5.93
CA LEU A 227 -12.20 14.30 -6.83
C LEU A 227 -11.60 13.14 -7.63
N TRP A 228 -11.33 13.40 -8.92
CA TRP A 228 -10.67 12.47 -9.82
C TRP A 228 -9.43 13.13 -10.41
N LEU A 229 -8.30 12.41 -10.28
CA LEU A 229 -7.02 12.89 -10.77
C LEU A 229 -6.77 12.42 -12.21
N LYS A 230 -6.62 13.36 -13.16
CA LYS A 230 -6.08 13.07 -14.49
C LYS A 230 -4.55 13.03 -14.47
N THR A 231 -3.94 13.90 -13.70
CA THR A 231 -2.49 13.96 -13.43
C THR A 231 -2.20 13.60 -11.97
N GLY A 232 -0.94 13.39 -11.59
CA GLY A 232 -0.56 13.00 -10.22
C GLY A 232 0.63 13.80 -9.67
N ARG A 233 0.52 15.15 -9.66
CA ARG A 233 1.59 16.02 -9.18
C ARG A 233 1.63 16.07 -7.64
N LYS A 234 2.78 16.46 -7.09
CA LYS A 234 2.98 16.62 -5.65
C LYS A 234 1.92 17.56 -5.06
N ASN A 235 1.21 17.12 -4.01
CA ASN A 235 0.16 17.86 -3.31
C ASN A 235 -0.96 18.42 -4.22
N GLN A 236 -1.17 17.89 -5.42
CA GLN A 236 -2.04 18.44 -6.46
C GLN A 236 -3.43 18.82 -5.95
N ILE A 237 -4.16 17.90 -5.34
CA ILE A 237 -5.53 18.15 -4.83
C ILE A 237 -5.53 19.31 -3.81
N ARG A 238 -4.55 19.31 -2.92
CA ARG A 238 -4.42 20.29 -1.83
C ARG A 238 -4.24 21.70 -2.37
N VAL A 239 -3.35 21.83 -3.38
CA VAL A 239 -3.04 23.12 -4.03
C VAL A 239 -4.19 23.58 -4.92
N HIS A 240 -4.79 22.68 -5.71
CA HIS A 240 -5.94 22.99 -6.56
C HIS A 240 -7.14 23.49 -5.74
N LEU A 241 -7.50 22.80 -4.65
CA LEU A 241 -8.62 23.25 -3.82
C LEU A 241 -8.32 24.58 -3.10
N GLN A 242 -7.07 24.80 -2.71
CA GLN A 242 -6.64 26.10 -2.17
C GLN A 242 -6.73 27.22 -3.22
N SER A 243 -6.31 26.97 -4.48
CA SER A 243 -6.31 28.01 -5.54
C SER A 243 -7.72 28.50 -5.91
N VAL A 244 -8.74 27.65 -5.72
CA VAL A 244 -10.15 28.02 -5.92
C VAL A 244 -10.84 28.52 -4.63
N GLY A 245 -10.07 28.88 -3.61
CA GLY A 245 -10.60 29.44 -2.34
C GLY A 245 -11.28 28.43 -1.42
N CYS A 246 -11.18 27.13 -1.72
CA CYS A 246 -11.80 26.04 -0.96
C CYS A 246 -10.78 25.10 -0.35
N PRO A 247 -9.91 25.52 0.59
CA PRO A 247 -8.85 24.70 1.13
C PRO A 247 -9.40 23.52 1.93
N ILE A 248 -8.65 22.40 1.93
CA ILE A 248 -9.04 21.19 2.67
C ILE A 248 -9.02 21.47 4.17
N VAL A 249 -10.06 21.05 4.87
CA VAL A 249 -10.17 21.16 6.33
C VAL A 249 -9.02 20.40 7.00
N GLY A 250 -8.31 21.07 7.91
CA GLY A 250 -7.14 20.51 8.61
C GLY A 250 -5.82 20.65 7.88
N ASP A 251 -5.80 21.15 6.65
CA ASP A 251 -4.58 21.33 5.87
C ASP A 251 -3.87 22.64 6.21
N LYS A 252 -3.11 22.64 7.30
CA LYS A 252 -2.35 23.81 7.76
C LYS A 252 -1.34 24.33 6.72
N LYS A 253 -0.82 23.45 5.86
CA LYS A 253 0.16 23.84 4.84
C LYS A 253 -0.47 24.69 3.73
N TYR A 254 -1.72 24.42 3.37
CA TYR A 254 -2.43 25.08 2.25
C TYR A 254 -3.64 25.89 2.71
N GLY A 255 -3.58 26.49 3.90
CA GLY A 255 -4.57 27.49 4.35
C GLY A 255 -5.88 26.90 4.89
N GLY A 256 -5.93 25.61 5.09
CA GLY A 256 -7.09 24.97 5.69
C GLY A 256 -7.27 25.38 7.16
N SER A 257 -8.53 25.51 7.58
CA SER A 257 -8.89 25.75 8.99
C SER A 257 -8.46 24.56 9.87
N ALA A 258 -8.36 24.79 11.18
CA ALA A 258 -8.21 23.70 12.13
C ALA A 258 -9.32 22.64 11.93
N SER A 259 -8.93 21.37 11.91
CA SER A 259 -9.90 20.29 11.72
C SER A 259 -10.58 19.93 13.03
N PRO A 260 -11.93 20.00 13.12
CA PRO A 260 -12.66 19.51 14.30
C PRO A 260 -12.45 18.03 14.57
N ILE A 261 -12.00 17.27 13.55
CA ILE A 261 -11.69 15.83 13.64
C ILE A 261 -10.19 15.53 13.68
N LYS A 262 -9.36 16.56 13.92
CA LYS A 262 -7.90 16.50 14.17
C LYS A 262 -7.06 15.83 13.06
N ARG A 263 -7.50 15.91 11.79
CA ARG A 263 -6.76 15.40 10.63
C ARG A 263 -6.98 16.27 9.39
N VAL A 264 -6.15 16.12 8.38
CA VAL A 264 -6.44 16.59 7.03
C VAL A 264 -7.57 15.73 6.43
N CYS A 265 -8.62 16.37 5.99
CA CYS A 265 -9.80 15.69 5.47
C CYS A 265 -9.63 15.33 4.00
N LEU A 266 -8.64 14.48 3.69
CA LEU A 266 -8.38 13.95 2.36
C LEU A 266 -8.20 12.43 2.42
N HIS A 267 -8.89 11.71 1.54
CA HIS A 267 -8.96 10.26 1.54
C HIS A 267 -8.99 9.70 0.11
N ALA A 268 -8.05 8.82 -0.24
CA ALA A 268 -8.00 8.07 -1.50
C ALA A 268 -8.86 6.80 -1.38
N GLY A 269 -10.16 6.93 -1.67
CA GLY A 269 -11.15 5.87 -1.40
C GLY A 269 -11.26 4.82 -2.48
N LEU A 270 -10.86 5.12 -3.73
CA LEU A 270 -11.07 4.20 -4.85
C LEU A 270 -9.84 4.10 -5.74
N LEU A 271 -9.53 2.87 -6.14
CA LEU A 271 -8.43 2.53 -7.01
C LEU A 271 -8.87 1.42 -7.98
N THR A 272 -9.00 1.75 -9.28
CA THR A 272 -9.36 0.81 -10.34
C THR A 272 -8.27 0.80 -11.41
N PHE A 273 -7.72 -0.37 -11.72
CA PHE A 273 -6.68 -0.51 -12.72
C PHE A 273 -6.67 -1.90 -13.35
N LYS A 274 -6.06 -2.03 -14.55
CA LYS A 274 -5.76 -3.33 -15.13
C LYS A 274 -4.50 -3.91 -14.47
N HIS A 275 -4.58 -5.15 -14.03
CA HIS A 275 -3.44 -5.86 -13.48
C HIS A 275 -2.32 -5.95 -14.52
N PRO A 276 -1.07 -5.55 -14.21
CA PRO A 276 -0.02 -5.39 -15.22
C PRO A 276 0.39 -6.70 -15.91
N MET A 277 0.25 -7.83 -15.21
CA MET A 277 0.68 -9.13 -15.74
C MET A 277 -0.47 -9.97 -16.28
N THR A 278 -1.67 -9.88 -15.68
CA THR A 278 -2.81 -10.72 -16.08
C THR A 278 -3.82 -9.99 -16.97
N GLY A 279 -3.77 -8.65 -17.02
CA GLY A 279 -4.76 -7.82 -17.74
C GLY A 279 -6.13 -7.76 -17.06
N GLN A 280 -6.33 -8.48 -15.96
CA GLN A 280 -7.60 -8.49 -15.22
C GLN A 280 -7.92 -7.10 -14.66
N MET A 281 -9.19 -6.69 -14.72
CA MET A 281 -9.64 -5.45 -14.08
C MET A 281 -9.69 -5.66 -12.57
N MET A 282 -8.90 -4.84 -11.86
CA MET A 282 -8.85 -4.79 -10.41
C MET A 282 -9.62 -3.57 -9.93
N HIS A 283 -10.51 -3.75 -8.97
CA HIS A 283 -11.31 -2.69 -8.37
C HIS A 283 -11.24 -2.80 -6.85
N PHE A 284 -10.79 -1.71 -6.21
CA PHE A 284 -10.65 -1.63 -4.76
C PHE A 284 -11.32 -0.36 -4.27
N GLU A 285 -12.22 -0.52 -3.32
CA GLU A 285 -12.90 0.56 -2.65
C GLU A 285 -12.65 0.48 -1.14
N TRP A 286 -12.41 1.63 -0.52
CA TRP A 286 -12.29 1.76 0.92
C TRP A 286 -13.24 2.83 1.42
N PRO A 287 -14.05 2.53 2.44
CA PRO A 287 -15.08 3.45 2.91
C PRO A 287 -14.52 4.82 3.30
N ILE A 288 -15.28 5.86 3.02
CA ILE A 288 -15.00 7.21 3.50
C ILE A 288 -14.89 7.16 5.03
N PRO A 289 -13.86 7.78 5.64
CA PRO A 289 -13.72 7.79 7.08
C PRO A 289 -15.00 8.30 7.76
N SER A 290 -15.54 7.53 8.70
CA SER A 290 -16.80 7.87 9.39
C SER A 290 -16.74 9.23 10.08
N SER A 291 -15.54 9.70 10.43
CA SER A 291 -15.29 11.03 10.97
C SER A 291 -15.65 12.15 9.98
N PHE A 292 -15.58 11.94 8.65
CA PHE A 292 -15.99 12.94 7.66
C PHE A 292 -17.49 13.21 7.74
N ASN A 293 -18.30 12.18 7.99
CA ASN A 293 -19.75 12.29 8.14
C ASN A 293 -20.18 13.12 9.37
N LYS A 294 -19.26 13.35 10.34
CA LYS A 294 -19.54 14.30 11.45
C LYS A 294 -19.57 15.74 10.96
N LEU A 295 -18.83 16.06 9.90
CA LEU A 295 -18.75 17.40 9.32
C LEU A 295 -19.83 17.62 8.26
N VAL A 296 -19.93 16.68 7.30
CA VAL A 296 -20.92 16.71 6.22
C VAL A 296 -21.49 15.32 6.05
N ARG A 297 -22.83 15.17 6.09
CA ARG A 297 -23.50 13.92 5.73
C ARG A 297 -23.89 13.98 4.26
N VAL A 298 -23.55 12.96 3.52
CA VAL A 298 -24.11 12.69 2.19
C VAL A 298 -25.39 11.87 2.42
N LYS A 299 -26.48 12.28 1.78
CA LYS A 299 -27.76 11.57 1.80
C LYS A 299 -27.70 10.29 0.95
#